data_dd9cb8429e92e3bbc0bd8f131e4e9972
#
_entry.id   dd9cb8429e92e3bbc0bd8f131e4e9972
#
_cell.length_a   1.000
_cell.length_b   1.000
_cell.length_c   1.000
_cell.angle_alpha   90.00
_cell.angle_beta   90.00
_cell.angle_gamma   90.00
#
_symmetry.space_group_name_H-M   'P 1'
#
loop_
_entity.id
_entity.type
_entity.pdbx_description
1 polymer ?
#
loop_
_entity_poly.entity_id
_entity_poly.type
_entity_poly.pdbx_seq_one_letter_code
_entity_poly.pdbx_strand_id
1 'polypeptide(L)'
;MNNRIVTFHILLAAQFALVAANIIMNIKIGLFSMIFILLLTTTCLIQLNNDEQTNWKPGRNIMTYLFVAWLLFYFLELLNPNNVIEAWNINITPYTLIGLICAFIVPIVIRTKKDIELLLIVWSVFVIIFTIKGYWQKSHGFSSKDLHFLFSMGGARTHIIWSGIRYFSCFTDAANYGVHCAMATVVFTISAFFVDSKWKRIYFLCIAMGGLY
;
A
#
# COMPACT_ATOMS: atom_id res chain seq x y z
N MET A 1 13.83 -1.86 -21.27
CA MET A 1 13.28 -1.56 -19.93
C MET A 1 14.28 -2.05 -18.91
N ASN A 2 14.65 -1.27 -17.92
CA ASN A 2 15.70 -1.67 -16.97
C ASN A 2 15.17 -2.81 -16.08
N ASN A 3 15.87 -3.93 -15.97
CA ASN A 3 15.46 -5.13 -15.23
C ASN A 3 15.09 -4.83 -13.77
N ARG A 4 15.69 -3.80 -13.15
CA ARG A 4 15.38 -3.36 -11.78
C ARG A 4 13.96 -2.83 -11.64
N ILE A 5 13.52 -2.01 -12.61
CA ILE A 5 12.18 -1.43 -12.60
C ILE A 5 11.14 -2.52 -12.77
N VAL A 6 11.40 -3.49 -13.66
CA VAL A 6 10.52 -4.65 -13.84
C VAL A 6 10.43 -5.46 -12.56
N THR A 7 11.56 -5.78 -11.94
CA THR A 7 11.59 -6.53 -10.67
C THR A 7 10.83 -5.79 -9.57
N PHE A 8 11.05 -4.46 -9.43
CA PHE A 8 10.33 -3.65 -8.45
C PHE A 8 8.82 -3.70 -8.65
N HIS A 9 8.33 -3.55 -9.90
CA HIS A 9 6.90 -3.58 -10.19
C HIS A 9 6.28 -4.96 -9.97
N ILE A 10 6.99 -6.04 -10.35
CA ILE A 10 6.53 -7.41 -10.10
C ILE A 10 6.38 -7.65 -8.60
N LEU A 11 7.37 -7.24 -7.80
CA LEU A 11 7.34 -7.43 -6.36
C LEU A 11 6.28 -6.55 -5.69
N LEU A 12 6.07 -5.33 -6.17
CA LEU A 12 4.99 -4.47 -5.70
C LEU A 12 3.61 -5.07 -6.04
N ALA A 13 3.42 -5.56 -7.27
CA ALA A 13 2.20 -6.24 -7.68
C ALA A 13 1.94 -7.49 -6.84
N ALA A 14 2.98 -8.29 -6.57
CA ALA A 14 2.89 -9.46 -5.69
C ALA A 14 2.53 -9.07 -4.25
N GLN A 15 3.05 -7.96 -3.72
CA GLN A 15 2.66 -7.45 -2.41
C GLN A 15 1.17 -7.09 -2.35
N PHE A 16 0.65 -6.38 -3.35
CA PHE A 16 -0.77 -6.08 -3.43
C PHE A 16 -1.62 -7.36 -3.56
N ALA A 17 -1.17 -8.32 -4.38
CA ALA A 17 -1.84 -9.60 -4.53
C ALA A 17 -1.88 -10.39 -3.21
N LEU A 18 -0.80 -10.37 -2.42
CA LEU A 18 -0.76 -10.98 -1.09
C LEU A 18 -1.75 -10.32 -0.13
N VAL A 19 -1.84 -8.98 -0.12
CA VAL A 19 -2.83 -8.26 0.69
C VAL A 19 -4.26 -8.66 0.29
N ALA A 20 -4.55 -8.74 -1.00
CA ALA A 20 -5.85 -9.19 -1.49
C ALA A 20 -6.12 -10.67 -1.14
N ALA A 21 -5.11 -11.55 -1.30
CA ALA A 21 -5.22 -12.97 -0.98
C ALA A 21 -5.45 -13.21 0.52
N ASN A 22 -4.89 -12.39 1.40
CA ASN A 22 -5.12 -12.47 2.85
C ASN A 22 -6.62 -12.52 3.17
N ILE A 23 -7.40 -11.66 2.54
CA ILE A 23 -8.83 -11.55 2.80
C ILE A 23 -9.61 -12.63 2.07
N ILE A 24 -9.22 -12.95 0.82
CA ILE A 24 -9.90 -13.95 0.01
C ILE A 24 -9.72 -15.36 0.59
N MET A 25 -8.53 -15.68 1.09
CA MET A 25 -8.16 -17.01 1.56
C MET A 25 -8.22 -17.17 3.08
N ASN A 26 -8.50 -16.10 3.81
CA ASN A 26 -8.55 -16.10 5.28
C ASN A 26 -7.22 -16.55 5.94
N ILE A 27 -6.11 -16.26 5.30
CA ILE A 27 -4.77 -16.59 5.78
C ILE A 27 -4.23 -15.36 6.53
N LYS A 28 -3.72 -15.53 7.74
CA LYS A 28 -3.02 -14.46 8.48
C LYS A 28 -1.68 -14.14 7.80
N ILE A 29 -1.71 -13.37 6.71
CA ILE A 29 -0.53 -13.06 5.88
C ILE A 29 0.29 -11.88 6.46
N GLY A 30 -0.11 -11.25 7.55
CA GLY A 30 0.61 -10.09 8.08
C GLY A 30 2.12 -10.32 8.21
N LEU A 31 2.52 -11.43 8.82
CA LEU A 31 3.92 -11.83 8.93
C LEU A 31 4.55 -12.12 7.55
N PHE A 32 3.85 -12.83 6.67
CA PHE A 32 4.34 -13.13 5.32
C PHE A 32 4.48 -11.87 4.47
N SER A 33 3.57 -10.92 4.61
CA SER A 33 3.65 -9.61 3.95
C SER A 33 4.89 -8.84 4.40
N MET A 34 5.21 -8.85 5.69
CA MET A 34 6.42 -8.24 6.23
C MET A 34 7.69 -8.92 5.71
N ILE A 35 7.74 -10.24 5.75
CA ILE A 35 8.87 -11.02 5.20
C ILE A 35 9.05 -10.73 3.72
N PHE A 36 7.95 -10.65 2.97
CA PHE A 36 8.00 -10.35 1.55
C PHE A 36 8.52 -8.95 1.25
N ILE A 37 8.11 -7.93 2.00
CA ILE A 37 8.65 -6.57 1.89
C ILE A 37 10.15 -6.56 2.23
N LEU A 38 10.56 -7.31 3.24
CA LEU A 38 11.96 -7.43 3.62
C LEU A 38 12.79 -8.08 2.49
N LEU A 39 12.28 -9.17 1.91
CA LEU A 39 12.90 -9.86 0.77
C LEU A 39 12.97 -8.93 -0.46
N LEU A 40 11.89 -8.23 -0.76
CA LEU A 40 11.83 -7.23 -1.80
C LEU A 40 12.94 -6.18 -1.61
N THR A 41 12.99 -5.62 -0.41
CA THR A 41 13.97 -4.58 -0.05
C THR A 41 15.38 -5.11 -0.22
N THR A 42 15.66 -6.29 0.32
CA THR A 42 16.98 -6.93 0.24
C THR A 42 17.37 -7.20 -1.21
N THR A 43 16.45 -7.74 -2.01
CA THR A 43 16.70 -8.02 -3.44
C THR A 43 16.97 -6.73 -4.21
N CYS A 44 16.19 -5.67 -3.98
CA CYS A 44 16.43 -4.37 -4.61
C CYS A 44 17.78 -3.78 -4.19
N LEU A 45 18.14 -3.86 -2.91
CA LEU A 45 19.41 -3.35 -2.41
C LEU A 45 20.61 -4.13 -2.99
N ILE A 46 20.53 -5.46 -3.09
CA ILE A 46 21.57 -6.27 -3.72
C ILE A 46 21.73 -5.91 -5.20
N GLN A 47 20.62 -5.80 -5.94
CA GLN A 47 20.66 -5.39 -7.34
C GLN A 47 21.24 -3.99 -7.53
N LEU A 48 20.90 -3.06 -6.63
CA LEU A 48 21.42 -1.70 -6.66
C LEU A 48 22.90 -1.66 -6.28
N ASN A 49 23.35 -2.48 -5.34
CA ASN A 49 24.74 -2.54 -4.91
C ASN A 49 25.67 -3.17 -5.96
N ASN A 50 25.17 -4.15 -6.71
CA ASN A 50 25.93 -4.80 -7.79
C ASN A 50 26.07 -3.96 -9.04
N ASP A 51 25.40 -2.80 -9.12
CA ASP A 51 25.49 -1.87 -10.23
C ASP A 51 26.39 -0.70 -9.86
N GLU A 52 27.60 -0.68 -10.39
CA GLU A 52 28.59 0.39 -10.17
C GLU A 52 28.10 1.78 -10.55
N GLN A 53 27.07 1.87 -11.44
CA GLN A 53 26.48 3.14 -11.86
C GLN A 53 25.28 3.57 -10.98
N THR A 54 24.97 2.83 -9.91
CA THR A 54 23.83 3.18 -9.06
C THR A 54 24.09 4.49 -8.32
N ASN A 55 23.24 5.48 -8.60
CA ASN A 55 23.24 6.74 -7.88
C ASN A 55 22.36 6.64 -6.62
N TRP A 56 22.95 6.64 -5.45
CA TRP A 56 22.28 6.57 -4.15
C TRP A 56 21.77 7.93 -3.63
N LYS A 57 22.17 9.05 -4.26
CA LYS A 57 21.80 10.40 -3.80
C LYS A 57 20.28 10.62 -3.70
N PRO A 58 19.43 10.15 -4.65
CA PRO A 58 17.98 10.36 -4.54
C PRO A 58 17.34 9.73 -3.31
N GLY A 59 17.92 8.65 -2.76
CA GLY A 59 17.45 8.04 -1.51
C GLY A 59 17.72 8.92 -0.26
N ARG A 60 18.66 9.85 -0.33
CA ARG A 60 18.98 10.80 0.75
C ARG A 60 18.15 12.06 0.60
N ASN A 61 16.85 11.96 0.80
CA ASN A 61 15.90 13.04 0.65
C ASN A 61 15.24 13.39 1.99
N ILE A 62 14.50 14.50 2.02
CA ILE A 62 13.86 15.01 3.23
C ILE A 62 12.91 13.97 3.86
N MET A 63 12.17 13.20 3.04
CA MET A 63 11.25 12.18 3.53
C MET A 63 11.99 11.07 4.26
N THR A 64 13.12 10.62 3.71
CA THR A 64 13.99 9.62 4.37
C THR A 64 14.47 10.12 5.72
N TYR A 65 14.92 11.37 5.81
CA TYR A 65 15.36 11.96 7.10
C TYR A 65 14.21 12.11 8.09
N LEU A 66 13.03 12.48 7.65
CA LEU A 66 11.84 12.54 8.52
C LEU A 66 11.47 11.15 9.06
N PHE A 67 11.50 10.11 8.22
CA PHE A 67 11.25 8.73 8.70
C PHE A 67 12.36 8.22 9.62
N VAL A 68 13.61 8.61 9.41
CA VAL A 68 14.70 8.30 10.35
C VAL A 68 14.46 8.99 11.70
N ALA A 69 14.09 10.27 11.69
CA ALA A 69 13.75 11.00 12.91
C ALA A 69 12.56 10.36 13.64
N TRP A 70 11.54 9.95 12.89
CA TRP A 70 10.39 9.24 13.44
C TRP A 70 10.76 7.87 14.02
N LEU A 71 11.63 7.13 13.36
CA LEU A 71 12.16 5.87 13.88
C LEU A 71 12.94 6.06 15.19
N LEU A 72 13.77 7.11 15.25
CA LEU A 72 14.49 7.46 16.48
C LEU A 72 13.50 7.82 17.62
N PHE A 73 12.45 8.57 17.31
CA PHE A 73 11.39 8.86 18.28
C PHE A 73 10.74 7.57 18.82
N TYR A 74 10.43 6.59 17.96
CA TYR A 74 9.91 5.29 18.40
C TYR A 74 10.88 4.55 19.32
N PHE A 75 12.19 4.64 19.10
CA PHE A 75 13.16 4.06 20.02
C PHE A 75 13.22 4.80 21.36
N LEU A 76 13.04 6.11 21.38
CA LEU A 76 12.93 6.88 22.62
C LEU A 76 11.68 6.50 23.42
N GLU A 77 10.58 6.17 22.76
CA GLU A 77 9.35 5.69 23.40
C GLU A 77 9.54 4.38 24.17
N LEU A 78 10.57 3.56 23.88
CA LEU A 78 10.91 2.38 24.69
C LEU A 78 11.38 2.75 26.09
N LEU A 79 11.88 3.96 26.29
CA LEU A 79 12.28 4.48 27.60
C LEU A 79 11.09 5.02 28.40
N ASN A 80 9.93 5.16 27.80
CA ASN A 80 8.72 5.61 28.48
C ASN A 80 8.16 4.49 29.35
N PRO A 81 8.06 4.67 30.68
CA PRO A 81 7.56 3.63 31.59
C PRO A 81 6.09 3.24 31.35
N ASN A 82 5.34 4.09 30.67
CA ASN A 82 3.94 3.84 30.31
C ASN A 82 3.79 3.19 28.91
N ASN A 83 4.89 2.86 28.25
CA ASN A 83 4.83 2.27 26.92
C ASN A 83 4.33 0.82 26.99
N VAL A 84 3.39 0.50 26.07
CA VAL A 84 2.90 -0.86 25.87
C VAL A 84 3.67 -1.48 24.71
N ILE A 85 4.63 -2.35 25.01
CA ILE A 85 5.54 -2.96 24.05
C ILE A 85 4.80 -3.65 22.89
N GLU A 86 3.66 -4.29 23.15
CA GLU A 86 2.83 -4.93 22.14
C GLU A 86 2.29 -3.91 21.13
N ALA A 87 1.78 -2.78 21.61
CA ALA A 87 1.30 -1.68 20.75
C ALA A 87 2.45 -1.04 19.99
N TRP A 88 3.61 -0.90 20.60
CA TRP A 88 4.84 -0.39 19.97
C TRP A 88 5.26 -1.29 18.79
N ASN A 89 5.33 -2.60 18.99
CA ASN A 89 5.68 -3.58 17.95
C ASN A 89 4.69 -3.58 16.78
N ILE A 90 3.39 -3.42 17.05
CA ILE A 90 2.36 -3.37 16.00
C ILE A 90 2.50 -2.12 15.15
N ASN A 91 2.92 -1.01 15.72
CA ASN A 91 2.94 0.29 15.03
C ASN A 91 4.27 0.57 14.31
N ILE A 92 5.43 0.19 14.88
CA ILE A 92 6.74 0.57 14.32
C ILE A 92 6.95 0.02 12.92
N THR A 93 6.59 -1.23 12.68
CA THR A 93 6.88 -1.88 11.40
C THR A 93 6.07 -1.32 10.24
N PRO A 94 4.72 -1.30 10.27
CA PRO A 94 3.95 -0.85 9.12
C PRO A 94 4.05 0.65 8.88
N TYR A 95 4.13 1.45 9.92
CA TYR A 95 4.04 2.92 9.76
C TYR A 95 5.39 3.60 9.64
N THR A 96 6.45 3.05 10.22
CA THR A 96 7.76 3.70 10.23
C THR A 96 8.77 2.99 9.35
N LEU A 97 9.01 1.69 9.56
CA LEU A 97 10.03 0.96 8.79
C LEU A 97 9.69 0.85 7.32
N ILE A 98 8.44 0.50 6.98
CA ILE A 98 8.01 0.42 5.58
C ILE A 98 8.09 1.80 4.92
N GLY A 99 7.63 2.85 5.61
CA GLY A 99 7.74 4.23 5.15
C GLY A 99 9.18 4.64 4.87
N LEU A 100 10.10 4.35 5.79
CA LEU A 100 11.53 4.62 5.62
C LEU A 100 12.12 3.88 4.41
N ILE A 101 11.82 2.59 4.29
CA ILE A 101 12.28 1.77 3.16
C ILE A 101 11.78 2.35 1.84
N CYS A 102 10.50 2.67 1.75
CA CYS A 102 9.91 3.26 0.56
C CYS A 102 10.50 4.65 0.25
N ALA A 103 10.64 5.52 1.25
CA ALA A 103 11.21 6.85 1.08
C ALA A 103 12.66 6.81 0.57
N PHE A 104 13.42 5.77 0.94
CA PHE A 104 14.79 5.59 0.50
C PHE A 104 14.87 4.91 -0.88
N ILE A 105 14.17 3.78 -1.09
CA ILE A 105 14.34 2.94 -2.29
C ILE A 105 13.60 3.51 -3.49
N VAL A 106 12.36 3.98 -3.32
CA VAL A 106 11.53 4.41 -4.45
C VAL A 106 12.20 5.48 -5.31
N PRO A 107 12.79 6.56 -4.75
CA PRO A 107 13.46 7.58 -5.56
C PRO A 107 14.73 7.09 -6.27
N ILE A 108 15.34 6.00 -5.78
CA ILE A 108 16.50 5.39 -6.44
C ILE A 108 16.08 4.57 -7.65
N VAL A 109 14.95 3.87 -7.55
CA VAL A 109 14.44 2.97 -8.60
C VAL A 109 13.59 3.72 -9.62
N ILE A 110 12.67 4.54 -9.16
CA ILE A 110 11.71 5.30 -9.99
C ILE A 110 12.32 6.67 -10.32
N ARG A 111 12.81 6.84 -11.55
CA ARG A 111 13.54 8.05 -11.94
C ARG A 111 12.91 8.82 -13.10
N THR A 112 12.11 8.14 -13.91
CA THR A 112 11.54 8.73 -15.11
C THR A 112 10.03 8.85 -15.02
N LYS A 113 9.45 9.77 -15.82
CA LYS A 113 8.00 9.89 -15.96
C LYS A 113 7.35 8.57 -16.37
N LYS A 114 8.02 7.79 -17.26
CA LYS A 114 7.52 6.48 -17.69
C LYS A 114 7.46 5.45 -16.55
N ASP A 115 8.42 5.51 -15.64
CA ASP A 115 8.44 4.61 -14.47
C ASP A 115 7.26 4.91 -13.54
N ILE A 116 6.97 6.19 -13.32
CA ILE A 116 5.80 6.63 -12.53
C ILE A 116 4.50 6.21 -13.24
N GLU A 117 4.39 6.42 -14.54
CA GLU A 117 3.21 5.99 -15.31
C GLU A 117 2.98 4.47 -15.18
N LEU A 118 4.06 3.67 -15.27
CA LEU A 118 3.96 2.23 -15.11
C LEU A 118 3.52 1.85 -13.69
N LEU A 119 4.09 2.49 -12.67
CA LEU A 119 3.67 2.31 -11.28
C LEU A 119 2.17 2.58 -11.09
N LEU A 120 1.68 3.68 -11.66
CA LEU A 120 0.27 4.06 -11.60
C LEU A 120 -0.62 3.06 -12.34
N ILE A 121 -0.21 2.55 -13.49
CA ILE A 121 -0.94 1.51 -14.22
C ILE A 121 -1.03 0.24 -13.38
N VAL A 122 0.05 -0.20 -12.77
CA VAL A 122 0.04 -1.38 -11.87
C VAL A 122 -0.92 -1.14 -10.70
N TRP A 123 -0.82 0.01 -10.04
CA TRP A 123 -1.70 0.33 -8.92
C TRP A 123 -3.17 0.43 -9.33
N SER A 124 -3.47 0.99 -10.50
CA SER A 124 -4.84 1.14 -10.99
C SER A 124 -5.59 -0.19 -11.11
N VAL A 125 -4.89 -1.29 -11.46
CA VAL A 125 -5.49 -2.63 -11.51
C VAL A 125 -6.06 -3.02 -10.15
N PHE A 126 -5.31 -2.77 -9.08
CA PHE A 126 -5.76 -3.07 -7.72
C PHE A 126 -6.87 -2.12 -7.26
N VAL A 127 -6.81 -0.84 -7.64
CA VAL A 127 -7.90 0.12 -7.38
C VAL A 127 -9.19 -0.36 -8.01
N ILE A 128 -9.16 -0.83 -9.27
CA ILE A 128 -10.34 -1.40 -9.96
C ILE A 128 -10.88 -2.61 -9.18
N ILE A 129 -10.03 -3.56 -8.81
CA ILE A 129 -10.44 -4.77 -8.09
C ILE A 129 -11.11 -4.39 -6.76
N PHE A 130 -10.49 -3.49 -6.00
CA PHE A 130 -11.01 -3.07 -4.69
C PHE A 130 -12.31 -2.28 -4.80
N THR A 131 -12.42 -1.42 -5.81
CA THR A 131 -13.65 -0.66 -6.08
C THR A 131 -14.80 -1.60 -6.48
N ILE A 132 -14.56 -2.54 -7.40
CA ILE A 132 -15.57 -3.53 -7.82
C ILE A 132 -16.03 -4.36 -6.62
N LYS A 133 -15.10 -4.85 -5.79
CA LYS A 133 -15.44 -5.63 -4.61
C LYS A 133 -16.22 -4.80 -3.57
N GLY A 134 -15.84 -3.55 -3.35
CA GLY A 134 -16.57 -2.65 -2.45
C GLY A 134 -18.00 -2.37 -2.94
N TYR A 135 -18.14 -2.09 -4.25
CA TYR A 135 -19.44 -1.94 -4.89
C TYR A 135 -20.29 -3.21 -4.78
N TRP A 136 -19.68 -4.38 -5.01
CA TRP A 136 -20.38 -5.66 -4.85
C TRP A 136 -20.90 -5.84 -3.42
N GLN A 137 -20.08 -5.59 -2.40
CA GLN A 137 -20.50 -5.68 -1.00
C GLN A 137 -21.69 -4.75 -0.71
N LYS A 138 -21.70 -3.54 -1.28
CA LYS A 138 -22.79 -2.58 -1.06
C LYS A 138 -24.08 -2.98 -1.78
N SER A 139 -23.99 -3.53 -2.98
CA SER A 139 -25.16 -3.82 -3.83
C SER A 139 -25.76 -5.21 -3.59
N HIS A 140 -24.93 -6.21 -3.28
CA HIS A 140 -25.33 -7.61 -3.13
C HIS A 140 -25.14 -8.15 -1.70
N GLY A 141 -24.58 -7.32 -0.80
CA GLY A 141 -24.26 -7.75 0.55
C GLY A 141 -22.91 -8.47 0.65
N PHE A 142 -22.66 -9.00 1.82
CA PHE A 142 -21.41 -9.69 2.12
C PHE A 142 -21.42 -11.14 1.63
N SER A 143 -20.32 -11.57 1.04
CA SER A 143 -20.11 -12.99 0.68
C SER A 143 -19.97 -13.85 1.94
N SER A 144 -20.10 -15.18 1.80
CA SER A 144 -19.91 -16.11 2.93
C SER A 144 -18.55 -15.93 3.62
N LYS A 145 -17.50 -15.56 2.88
CA LYS A 145 -16.18 -15.27 3.42
C LYS A 145 -16.14 -13.95 4.18
N ASP A 146 -16.79 -12.91 3.66
CA ASP A 146 -16.92 -11.62 4.34
C ASP A 146 -17.70 -11.80 5.66
N LEU A 147 -18.77 -12.59 5.66
CA LEU A 147 -19.56 -12.92 6.85
C LEU A 147 -18.73 -13.70 7.88
N HIS A 148 -17.93 -14.67 7.43
CA HIS A 148 -17.01 -15.38 8.32
C HIS A 148 -16.00 -14.41 8.97
N PHE A 149 -15.41 -13.48 8.20
CA PHE A 149 -14.53 -12.44 8.75
C PHE A 149 -15.26 -11.59 9.80
N LEU A 150 -16.47 -11.13 9.48
CA LEU A 150 -17.25 -10.28 10.39
C LEU A 150 -17.59 -10.98 11.69
N PHE A 151 -18.15 -12.19 11.62
CA PHE A 151 -18.75 -12.83 12.81
C PHE A 151 -17.83 -13.82 13.50
N SER A 152 -16.94 -14.50 12.79
CA SER A 152 -16.04 -15.48 13.38
C SER A 152 -14.67 -14.91 13.75
N MET A 153 -14.23 -13.84 13.08
CA MET A 153 -12.93 -13.21 13.34
C MET A 153 -13.03 -11.87 14.08
N GLY A 154 -14.22 -11.47 14.49
CA GLY A 154 -14.45 -10.26 15.29
C GLY A 154 -14.52 -8.95 14.51
N GLY A 155 -14.53 -9.01 13.16
CA GLY A 155 -14.64 -7.82 12.31
C GLY A 155 -15.93 -7.02 12.49
N ALA A 156 -17.00 -7.66 12.97
CA ALA A 156 -18.30 -7.00 13.21
C ALA A 156 -18.20 -5.79 14.13
N ARG A 157 -17.28 -5.82 15.11
CA ARG A 157 -17.10 -4.71 16.09
C ARG A 157 -16.76 -3.38 15.43
N THR A 158 -16.04 -3.39 14.31
CA THR A 158 -15.55 -2.20 13.62
C THR A 158 -16.32 -1.88 12.36
N HIS A 159 -17.03 -2.86 11.78
CA HIS A 159 -17.69 -2.74 10.50
C HIS A 159 -19.22 -2.62 10.60
N ILE A 160 -19.81 -3.13 11.68
CA ILE A 160 -21.24 -2.99 11.96
C ILE A 160 -21.39 -2.07 13.16
N ILE A 161 -21.70 -0.80 12.89
CA ILE A 161 -21.82 0.24 13.91
C ILE A 161 -23.26 0.77 13.92
N TRP A 162 -23.62 1.49 14.97
CA TRP A 162 -24.97 2.05 15.14
C TRP A 162 -25.40 2.94 13.97
N SER A 163 -24.46 3.62 13.30
CA SER A 163 -24.75 4.49 12.15
C SER A 163 -24.82 3.73 10.80
N GLY A 164 -24.62 2.42 10.78
CA GLY A 164 -24.70 1.60 9.56
C GLY A 164 -23.55 0.63 9.36
N ILE A 165 -23.48 0.12 8.13
CA ILE A 165 -22.47 -0.87 7.74
C ILE A 165 -21.32 -0.15 7.04
N ARG A 166 -20.08 -0.45 7.45
CA ARG A 166 -18.87 0.00 6.80
C ARG A 166 -18.34 -1.09 5.87
N TYR A 167 -18.36 -0.82 4.60
CA TYR A 167 -17.82 -1.74 3.59
C TYR A 167 -16.29 -1.66 3.60
N PHE A 168 -15.62 -2.80 3.46
CA PHE A 168 -14.17 -2.92 3.59
C PHE A 168 -13.49 -3.51 2.36
N SER A 169 -14.27 -3.91 1.34
CA SER A 169 -13.74 -4.49 0.10
C SER A 169 -12.80 -5.67 0.35
N CYS A 170 -11.53 -5.55 -0.02
CA CYS A 170 -10.47 -6.52 0.22
C CYS A 170 -9.56 -6.13 1.39
N PHE A 171 -9.95 -5.17 2.23
CA PHE A 171 -9.17 -4.74 3.39
C PHE A 171 -9.73 -5.36 4.67
N THR A 172 -8.90 -5.45 5.69
CA THR A 172 -9.32 -5.89 7.04
C THR A 172 -9.99 -4.77 7.83
N ASP A 173 -9.88 -3.53 7.33
CA ASP A 173 -10.45 -2.35 7.97
C ASP A 173 -11.06 -1.42 6.92
N ALA A 174 -12.26 -0.95 7.17
CA ALA A 174 -12.98 -0.01 6.31
C ALA A 174 -12.29 1.35 6.24
N ALA A 175 -11.58 1.79 7.30
CA ALA A 175 -10.81 3.03 7.28
C ALA A 175 -9.64 2.93 6.30
N ASN A 176 -8.93 1.80 6.28
CA ASN A 176 -7.86 1.56 5.31
C ASN A 176 -8.39 1.52 3.87
N TYR A 177 -9.57 0.94 3.64
CA TYR A 177 -10.23 0.99 2.34
C TYR A 177 -10.55 2.42 1.94
N GLY A 178 -11.17 3.21 2.84
CA GLY A 178 -11.49 4.62 2.59
C GLY A 178 -10.25 5.48 2.29
N VAL A 179 -9.17 5.31 3.05
CA VAL A 179 -7.90 5.99 2.80
C VAL A 179 -7.32 5.61 1.43
N HIS A 180 -7.37 4.31 1.07
CA HIS A 180 -6.90 3.85 -0.24
C HIS A 180 -7.70 4.48 -1.39
N CYS A 181 -9.03 4.56 -1.27
CA CYS A 181 -9.89 5.21 -2.25
C CYS A 181 -9.61 6.71 -2.35
N ALA A 182 -9.50 7.40 -1.23
CA ALA A 182 -9.17 8.84 -1.20
C ALA A 182 -7.82 9.12 -1.84
N MET A 183 -6.79 8.34 -1.51
CA MET A 183 -5.47 8.45 -2.13
C MET A 183 -5.51 8.18 -3.63
N ALA A 184 -6.23 7.14 -4.07
CA ALA A 184 -6.41 6.84 -5.49
C ALA A 184 -7.06 8.01 -6.22
N THR A 185 -8.15 8.57 -5.68
CA THR A 185 -8.82 9.74 -6.27
C THR A 185 -7.85 10.90 -6.47
N VAL A 186 -7.12 11.29 -5.43
CA VAL A 186 -6.20 12.44 -5.50
C VAL A 186 -5.06 12.16 -6.47
N VAL A 187 -4.37 11.02 -6.34
CA VAL A 187 -3.19 10.73 -7.16
C VAL A 187 -3.55 10.56 -8.63
N PHE A 188 -4.62 9.82 -8.96
CA PHE A 188 -5.03 9.64 -10.36
C PHE A 188 -5.59 10.90 -10.98
N THR A 189 -6.28 11.76 -10.20
CA THR A 189 -6.70 13.10 -10.70
C THR A 189 -5.48 13.93 -11.05
N ILE A 190 -4.53 14.08 -10.15
CA ILE A 190 -3.31 14.85 -10.40
C ILE A 190 -2.56 14.27 -11.60
N SER A 191 -2.35 12.96 -11.62
CA SER A 191 -1.60 12.28 -12.68
C SER A 191 -2.23 12.45 -14.06
N ALA A 192 -3.56 12.56 -14.15
CA ALA A 192 -4.27 12.79 -15.41
C ALA A 192 -3.85 14.12 -16.09
N PHE A 193 -3.42 15.12 -15.32
CA PHE A 193 -2.95 16.40 -15.88
C PHE A 193 -1.51 16.32 -16.38
N PHE A 194 -0.72 15.36 -15.92
CA PHE A 194 0.70 15.22 -16.26
C PHE A 194 0.98 14.19 -17.36
N VAL A 195 -0.01 13.39 -17.77
CA VAL A 195 0.16 12.42 -18.86
C VAL A 195 -0.08 13.05 -20.21
N ASP A 196 0.75 12.70 -21.20
CA ASP A 196 0.69 13.28 -22.53
C ASP A 196 -0.43 12.68 -23.38
N SER A 197 -0.74 11.40 -23.20
CA SER A 197 -1.74 10.68 -23.97
C SER A 197 -3.17 10.98 -23.47
N LYS A 198 -4.04 11.40 -24.38
CA LYS A 198 -5.47 11.61 -24.12
C LYS A 198 -6.16 10.37 -23.53
N TRP A 199 -5.82 9.18 -24.05
CA TRP A 199 -6.39 7.93 -23.59
C TRP A 199 -5.97 7.59 -22.14
N LYS A 200 -4.70 7.80 -21.79
CA LYS A 200 -4.22 7.63 -20.41
C LYS A 200 -4.88 8.63 -19.47
N ARG A 201 -5.08 9.87 -19.92
CA ARG A 201 -5.78 10.90 -19.13
C ARG A 201 -7.19 10.48 -18.79
N ILE A 202 -7.98 10.04 -19.80
CA ILE A 202 -9.33 9.56 -19.61
C ILE A 202 -9.32 8.34 -18.67
N TYR A 203 -8.42 7.40 -18.89
CA TYR A 203 -8.27 6.22 -18.04
C TYR A 203 -8.02 6.59 -16.58
N PHE A 204 -7.07 7.48 -16.30
CA PHE A 204 -6.79 7.91 -14.92
C PHE A 204 -7.95 8.67 -14.28
N LEU A 205 -8.66 9.49 -15.03
CA LEU A 205 -9.89 10.13 -14.52
C LEU A 205 -10.98 9.11 -14.19
N CYS A 206 -11.14 8.07 -14.99
CA CYS A 206 -12.09 6.99 -14.68
C CYS A 206 -11.69 6.25 -13.39
N ILE A 207 -10.40 5.98 -13.17
CA ILE A 207 -9.90 5.39 -11.91
C ILE A 207 -10.16 6.32 -10.72
N ALA A 208 -9.88 7.61 -10.88
CA ALA A 208 -10.15 8.61 -9.84
C ALA A 208 -11.63 8.66 -9.45
N MET A 209 -12.52 8.62 -10.42
CA MET A 209 -13.98 8.57 -10.17
C MET A 209 -14.40 7.29 -9.44
N GLY A 210 -13.76 6.15 -9.74
CA GLY A 210 -13.99 4.91 -9.00
C GLY A 210 -13.61 5.02 -7.52
N GLY A 211 -12.57 5.80 -7.18
CA GLY A 211 -12.16 6.04 -5.79
C GLY A 211 -13.12 6.95 -4.99
N LEU A 212 -14.01 7.69 -5.64
CA LEU A 212 -15.02 8.51 -4.98
C LEU A 212 -16.22 7.71 -4.47
N TYR A 213 -16.35 6.47 -4.90
CA TYR A 213 -17.48 5.60 -4.55
C TYR A 213 -17.22 4.82 -3.27
#